data_8d356b93bf3e0adba144364ee8eda91b
#
_entry.id   8d356b93bf3e0adba144364ee8eda91b
#
_cell.length_a   1.000
_cell.length_b   1.000
_cell.length_c   1.000
_cell.angle_alpha   90.00
_cell.angle_beta   90.00
_cell.angle_gamma   90.00
#
_symmetry.space_group_name_H-M   'P 1'
#
loop_
_entity.id
_entity.type
_entity.pdbx_description
1 polymer ?
#
loop_
_entity_poly.entity_id
_entity_poly.type
_entity_poly.pdbx_seq_one_letter_code
_entity_poly.pdbx_strand_id
1 'polypeptide(L)'
;MRLDAFAKVNLGLRLRPRDGTGRHPLHSLVQSIDWADGLVLDDAAADAFTVRGLPAPSDESNLAWRALEAARASAGARRAPVALTLEKHIPL
;
A
#
# COMPACT_ATOMS: atom_id res chain seq x y z
N MET A 1 -8.65 -11.02 8.78
CA MET A 1 -8.63 -10.87 7.31
C MET A 1 -7.19 -10.78 6.82
N ARG A 2 -6.90 -11.54 5.80
CA ARG A 2 -5.57 -11.51 5.17
C ARG A 2 -5.68 -11.03 3.72
N LEU A 3 -4.78 -10.15 3.31
CA LEU A 3 -4.66 -9.66 1.95
C LEU A 3 -3.21 -9.81 1.48
N ASP A 4 -3.03 -10.07 0.19
CA ASP A 4 -1.72 -10.07 -0.44
C ASP A 4 -1.56 -8.81 -1.29
N ALA A 5 -0.48 -8.07 -1.05
CA ALA A 5 -0.13 -6.88 -1.80
C ALA A 5 0.98 -7.23 -2.79
N PHE A 6 0.61 -7.51 -4.02
CA PHE A 6 1.52 -7.99 -5.05
C PHE A 6 2.45 -6.90 -5.57
N ALA A 7 3.68 -7.28 -5.82
CA ALA A 7 4.63 -6.45 -6.53
C ALA A 7 4.23 -6.30 -8.00
N LYS A 8 4.77 -5.29 -8.64
CA LYS A 8 4.55 -5.03 -10.06
C LYS A 8 5.87 -4.69 -10.74
N VAL A 9 5.93 -4.92 -12.04
CA VAL A 9 7.02 -4.44 -12.89
C VAL A 9 6.44 -3.59 -14.01
N ASN A 10 7.16 -2.54 -14.38
CA ASN A 10 6.83 -1.73 -15.55
C ASN A 10 7.48 -2.38 -16.77
N LEU A 11 6.65 -2.82 -17.72
CA LEU A 11 7.12 -3.43 -18.96
C LEU A 11 7.45 -2.39 -20.03
N GLY A 12 6.99 -1.17 -19.84
CA GLY A 12 7.29 -0.05 -20.73
C GLY A 12 6.79 1.25 -20.13
N LEU A 13 7.52 2.32 -20.41
CA LEU A 13 7.17 3.66 -19.96
C LEU A 13 7.31 4.60 -21.14
N ARG A 14 6.26 5.37 -21.44
CA ARG A 14 6.29 6.37 -22.48
C ARG A 14 5.78 7.70 -21.95
N LEU A 15 6.64 8.72 -22.02
CA LEU A 15 6.23 10.09 -21.76
C LEU A 15 5.67 10.70 -23.05
N ARG A 16 4.52 11.33 -22.93
CA ARG A 16 3.93 12.11 -24.02
C ARG A 16 4.44 13.56 -23.96
N PRO A 17 4.36 14.31 -25.07
CA PRO A 17 4.64 15.74 -25.06
C PRO A 17 3.79 16.45 -24.02
N ARG A 18 4.30 17.58 -23.52
CA ARG A 18 3.57 18.43 -22.58
C ARG A 18 2.23 18.87 -23.18
N ASP A 19 1.15 18.70 -22.42
CA ASP A 19 -0.19 19.13 -22.83
C ASP A 19 -0.47 20.60 -22.48
N GLY A 20 -1.67 21.08 -22.77
CA GLY A 20 -2.08 22.46 -22.49
C GLY A 20 -2.13 22.83 -21.01
N THR A 21 -2.08 21.86 -20.10
CA THR A 21 -2.05 22.10 -18.65
C THR A 21 -0.62 22.20 -18.10
N GLY A 22 0.39 22.01 -18.94
CA GLY A 22 1.80 21.98 -18.54
C GLY A 22 2.26 20.63 -18.00
N ARG A 23 1.44 19.59 -18.05
CA ARG A 23 1.78 18.24 -17.62
C ARG A 23 2.22 17.37 -18.77
N HIS A 24 3.07 16.39 -18.46
CA HIS A 24 3.46 15.34 -19.41
C HIS A 24 2.62 14.10 -19.16
N PRO A 25 1.66 13.75 -20.05
CA PRO A 25 0.93 12.51 -19.93
C PRO A 25 1.89 11.32 -19.97
N LEU A 26 1.59 10.31 -19.18
CA LEU A 26 2.41 9.13 -18.98
C LEU A 26 1.66 7.89 -19.43
N HIS A 27 2.29 7.07 -20.30
CA HIS A 27 1.78 5.75 -20.62
C HIS A 27 2.72 4.70 -20.05
N SER A 28 2.16 3.74 -19.33
CA SER A 28 2.92 2.65 -18.73
C SER A 28 2.15 1.34 -18.85
N LEU A 29 2.86 0.28 -19.20
CA LEU A 29 2.34 -1.06 -19.14
C LEU A 29 2.89 -1.72 -17.87
N VAL A 30 1.99 -2.14 -16.98
CA VAL A 30 2.33 -2.67 -15.67
C VAL A 30 1.86 -4.11 -15.57
N GLN A 31 2.71 -4.99 -15.07
CA GLN A 31 2.40 -6.39 -14.82
C GLN A 31 2.56 -6.70 -13.34
N SER A 32 1.50 -7.24 -12.72
CA SER A 32 1.61 -7.83 -11.39
C SER A 32 2.39 -9.13 -11.47
N ILE A 33 3.20 -9.40 -10.46
CA ILE A 33 3.99 -10.62 -10.36
C ILE A 33 3.63 -11.37 -9.08
N ASP A 34 3.94 -12.66 -9.05
CA ASP A 34 3.65 -13.54 -7.91
C ASP A 34 4.70 -13.37 -6.81
N TRP A 35 4.81 -12.17 -6.29
CA TRP A 35 5.65 -11.81 -5.17
C TRP A 35 4.91 -10.74 -4.39
N ALA A 36 4.58 -11.01 -3.14
CA ALA A 36 3.67 -10.16 -2.40
C ALA A 36 4.11 -9.94 -0.96
N ASP A 37 3.81 -8.77 -0.43
CA ASP A 37 3.74 -8.55 1.00
C ASP A 37 2.39 -9.06 1.52
N GLY A 38 2.38 -9.57 2.74
CA GLY A 38 1.15 -9.99 3.41
C GLY A 38 0.62 -8.90 4.34
N LEU A 39 -0.67 -8.73 4.37
CA LEU A 39 -1.35 -7.84 5.30
C LEU A 39 -2.37 -8.65 6.09
N VAL A 40 -2.28 -8.60 7.42
CA VAL A 40 -3.24 -9.25 8.31
C VAL A 40 -3.92 -8.16 9.14
N LEU A 41 -5.24 -8.13 9.09
CA LEU A 41 -6.05 -7.15 9.80
C LEU A 41 -7.00 -7.86 10.75
N ASP A 42 -6.86 -7.60 12.04
CA ASP A 42 -7.67 -8.19 13.09
C ASP A 42 -8.29 -7.11 13.96
N ASP A 43 -9.43 -7.44 14.58
CA ASP A 43 -10.01 -6.59 15.62
C ASP A 43 -9.08 -6.52 16.82
N ALA A 44 -9.03 -5.38 17.47
CA ALA A 44 -8.16 -5.16 18.62
C ALA A 44 -8.80 -4.20 19.63
N ALA A 45 -8.29 -4.20 20.86
CA ALA A 45 -8.72 -3.26 21.89
C ALA A 45 -8.23 -1.84 21.63
N ALA A 46 -7.11 -1.71 20.93
CA ALA A 46 -6.51 -0.44 20.51
C ALA A 46 -5.80 -0.63 19.18
N ASP A 47 -5.64 0.45 18.44
CA ASP A 47 -4.88 0.42 17.18
C ASP A 47 -3.44 -0.03 17.43
N ALA A 48 -2.96 -0.96 16.61
CA ALA A 48 -1.59 -1.43 16.64
C ALA A 48 -1.09 -1.71 15.23
N PHE A 49 0.18 -1.45 15.00
CA PHE A 49 0.84 -1.74 13.73
C PHE A 49 2.15 -2.48 13.98
N THR A 50 2.29 -3.64 13.36
CA THR A 50 3.47 -4.50 13.49
C THR A 50 4.04 -4.79 12.10
N VAL A 51 5.36 -4.71 11.97
CA VAL A 51 6.08 -5.11 10.75
C VAL A 51 6.93 -6.33 11.06
N ARG A 52 6.82 -7.33 10.20
CA ARG A 52 7.62 -8.56 10.25
C ARG A 52 8.32 -8.78 8.93
N GLY A 53 9.40 -9.54 8.95
CA GLY A 53 10.17 -9.85 7.75
C GLY A 53 11.22 -8.79 7.46
N LEU A 54 11.27 -8.30 6.21
CA LEU A 54 12.26 -7.31 5.81
C LEU A 54 12.01 -5.95 6.50
N PRO A 55 13.07 -5.15 6.71
CA PRO A 55 12.92 -3.86 7.38
C PRO A 55 11.99 -2.90 6.64
N ALA A 56 11.10 -2.29 7.41
CA ALA A 56 10.22 -1.22 6.94
C ALA A 56 9.81 -0.39 8.16
N PRO A 57 9.37 0.88 7.97
CA PRO A 57 8.90 1.68 9.09
C PRO A 57 7.74 1.00 9.82
N SER A 58 7.76 1.02 11.15
CA SER A 58 6.70 0.47 11.99
C SER A 58 5.79 1.55 12.59
N ASP A 59 5.84 2.73 12.03
CA ASP A 59 5.06 3.89 12.46
C ASP A 59 4.06 4.33 11.38
N GLU A 60 3.40 5.45 11.61
CA GLU A 60 2.40 6.02 10.71
C GLU A 60 2.94 6.49 9.36
N SER A 61 4.25 6.53 9.18
CA SER A 61 4.85 6.86 7.87
C SER A 61 4.78 5.69 6.89
N ASN A 62 4.52 4.47 7.36
CA ASN A 62 4.41 3.30 6.50
C ASN A 62 3.16 3.40 5.61
N LEU A 63 3.33 3.11 4.32
CA LEU A 63 2.24 3.21 3.35
C LEU A 63 1.06 2.28 3.67
N ALA A 64 1.30 1.12 4.28
CA ALA A 64 0.24 0.20 4.67
C ALA A 64 -0.67 0.83 5.74
N TRP A 65 -0.08 1.46 6.74
CA TRP A 65 -0.85 2.17 7.76
C TRP A 65 -1.59 3.37 7.17
N ARG A 66 -0.92 4.13 6.32
CA ARG A 66 -1.54 5.30 5.65
C ARG A 66 -2.72 4.89 4.78
N ALA A 67 -2.62 3.76 4.10
CA ALA A 67 -3.72 3.22 3.29
C ALA A 67 -4.93 2.85 4.17
N LEU A 68 -4.69 2.23 5.32
CA LEU A 68 -5.75 1.92 6.27
C LEU A 68 -6.44 3.19 6.78
N GLU A 69 -5.68 4.21 7.15
CA GLU A 69 -6.24 5.49 7.61
C GLU A 69 -7.07 6.17 6.50
N ALA A 70 -6.59 6.15 5.27
CA ALA A 70 -7.31 6.71 4.14
C ALA A 70 -8.62 5.96 3.87
N ALA A 71 -8.61 4.64 3.97
CA ALA A 71 -9.80 3.82 3.78
C ALA A 71 -10.84 4.09 4.88
N ARG A 72 -10.41 4.24 6.12
CA ARG A 72 -11.30 4.58 7.24
C ARG A 72 -11.96 5.94 7.03
N ALA A 73 -11.19 6.93 6.63
CA ALA A 73 -11.68 8.28 6.39
C ALA A 73 -12.68 8.31 5.22
N SER A 74 -12.37 7.60 4.14
CA SER A 74 -13.21 7.53 2.95
C SER A 74 -14.53 6.80 3.19
N ALA A 75 -14.52 5.77 4.01
CA ALA A 75 -15.71 4.99 4.30
C ALA A 75 -16.72 5.73 5.19
N GLY A 76 -16.30 6.83 5.83
CA GLY A 76 -17.14 7.53 6.81
C GLY A 76 -17.55 6.62 7.97
N ALA A 77 -16.89 5.49 8.11
CA ALA A 77 -17.24 4.47 9.06
C ALA A 77 -16.81 4.86 10.46
N ARG A 78 -17.55 4.34 11.46
CA ARG A 78 -17.14 4.42 12.84
C ARG A 78 -15.79 3.75 13.01
N ARG A 79 -14.83 4.49 13.58
CA ARG A 79 -13.46 4.02 13.73
C ARG A 79 -13.36 2.97 14.83
N ALA A 80 -13.37 1.69 14.44
CA ALA A 80 -13.08 0.60 15.36
C ALA A 80 -11.57 0.35 15.40
N PRO A 81 -10.99 0.07 16.58
CA PRO A 81 -9.57 -0.26 16.68
C PRO A 81 -9.24 -1.56 15.95
N VAL A 82 -8.07 -1.57 15.30
CA VAL A 82 -7.58 -2.74 14.59
C VAL A 82 -6.09 -2.96 14.85
N ALA A 83 -5.67 -4.21 14.76
CA ALA A 83 -4.26 -4.59 14.69
C ALA A 83 -3.93 -4.94 13.24
N LEU A 84 -3.02 -4.18 12.66
CA LEU A 84 -2.48 -4.41 11.31
C LEU A 84 -1.09 -5.01 11.43
N THR A 85 -0.88 -6.16 10.80
CA THR A 85 0.45 -6.76 10.66
C THR A 85 0.85 -6.74 9.20
N LEU A 86 2.01 -6.16 8.92
CA LEU A 86 2.63 -6.20 7.60
C LEU A 86 3.72 -7.27 7.60
N GLU A 87 3.55 -8.28 6.76
CA GLU A 87 4.60 -9.27 6.50
C GLU A 87 5.39 -8.80 5.27
N LYS A 88 6.55 -8.21 5.50
CA LYS A 88 7.35 -7.58 4.45
C LYS A 88 8.23 -8.60 3.75
N HIS A 89 7.95 -8.88 2.49
CA HIS A 89 8.73 -9.79 1.65
C HIS A 89 9.40 -9.06 0.50
N ILE A 90 8.88 -7.91 0.10
CA ILE A 90 9.41 -7.10 -1.00
C ILE A 90 10.27 -6.00 -0.41
N PRO A 91 11.55 -5.87 -0.80
CA PRO A 91 12.43 -4.81 -0.29
C PRO A 91 11.88 -3.41 -0.63
N LEU A 92 12.21 -2.47 0.24
CA LEU A 92 11.91 -1.06 -0.03
C LEU A 92 12.75 -0.53 -1.18
#